data_a15f7dcd1dfd9374368a8314456cfd97
#
_entry.id   a15f7dcd1dfd9374368a8314456cfd97
#
_cell.length_a   1.000
_cell.length_b   1.000
_cell.length_c   1.000
_cell.angle_alpha   90.00
_cell.angle_beta   90.00
_cell.angle_gamma   90.00
#
_symmetry.space_group_name_H-M   'P 1'
#
loop_
_entity.id
_entity.type
_entity.pdbx_description
1 polymer ?
#
loop_
_entity_poly.entity_id
_entity_poly.type
_entity_poly.pdbx_seq_one_letter_code
_entity_poly.pdbx_strand_id
1 'polypeptide(L)'
;MDVAFKSEKKRIGILGASGCGKSLTLKSIAGIERPEKGRIVIDGVTLFDAGKKIFLKPQKRKVGYLFQNYALFPNMTVEQNIGIGFTGNKEDKQKMVEQLIHHFQLDGLEKLYPSKLSGGQQQRTALARIMAYEPDVILLDEPFSALDAYLRERMLTELMEMLSDYEGTVIMVSHSRDEIYSFSEEVLVIEDGHGIRLGPVKEVFNAPRYKTAARLTGCKNIADVYRMDAQTVYVKDWDVQLTFKRRTVSENVKAIGIRAHDLIPVYGTISDAMLKVKEWKSVDYPFERKYFIQCEPGCEDFCWFVQREVSAILEEKGMPDALAFPEEKVLFLEG
;
A
#
# COMPACT_ATOMS: atom_id res chain seq x y z
N MET A 1 15.50 8.35 10.33
CA MET A 1 14.88 7.22 9.61
C MET A 1 15.74 5.99 9.78
N ASP A 2 15.17 4.89 10.20
CA ASP A 2 15.85 3.62 10.44
C ASP A 2 15.02 2.49 9.79
N VAL A 3 15.26 2.26 8.51
CA VAL A 3 14.53 1.27 7.71
C VAL A 3 15.49 0.18 7.29
N ALA A 4 15.22 -1.05 7.71
CA ALA A 4 15.99 -2.24 7.33
C ALA A 4 15.05 -3.31 6.78
N PHE A 5 15.34 -3.81 5.59
CA PHE A 5 14.64 -4.95 4.99
C PHE A 5 15.52 -5.68 3.99
N LYS A 6 15.17 -6.93 3.73
CA LYS A 6 15.74 -7.75 2.66
C LYS A 6 14.58 -8.45 1.94
N SER A 7 14.54 -8.37 0.63
CA SER A 7 13.57 -9.07 -0.21
C SER A 7 14.26 -9.71 -1.40
N GLU A 8 13.70 -10.82 -1.88
CA GLU A 8 14.07 -11.49 -3.12
C GLU A 8 12.92 -11.44 -4.14
N LYS A 9 11.88 -10.64 -3.83
CA LYS A 9 10.70 -10.48 -4.67
C LYS A 9 10.90 -9.40 -5.72
N LYS A 10 10.25 -9.59 -6.87
CA LYS A 10 10.34 -8.64 -7.98
C LYS A 10 9.38 -7.45 -7.85
N ARG A 11 8.29 -7.59 -7.12
CA ARG A 11 7.29 -6.54 -6.90
C ARG A 11 7.14 -6.27 -5.41
N ILE A 12 7.68 -5.15 -4.97
CA ILE A 12 7.71 -4.77 -3.55
C ILE A 12 6.89 -3.50 -3.35
N GLY A 13 5.92 -3.57 -2.44
CA GLY A 13 5.17 -2.40 -2.01
C GLY A 13 5.75 -1.79 -0.73
N ILE A 14 5.69 -0.48 -0.60
CA ILE A 14 5.96 0.21 0.66
C ILE A 14 4.70 0.98 1.06
N LEU A 15 4.13 0.60 2.21
CA LEU A 15 2.92 1.17 2.77
C LEU A 15 3.23 1.94 4.06
N GLY A 16 2.60 3.08 4.26
CA GLY A 16 2.78 3.88 5.46
C GLY A 16 2.04 5.21 5.39
N ALA A 17 1.87 5.87 6.52
CA ALA A 17 1.24 7.18 6.61
C ALA A 17 2.01 8.26 5.82
N SER A 18 1.36 9.37 5.53
CA SER A 18 2.05 10.52 4.91
C SER A 18 3.17 11.02 5.84
N GLY A 19 4.34 11.30 5.27
CA GLY A 19 5.50 11.79 6.03
C GLY A 19 6.31 10.73 6.79
N CYS A 20 5.93 9.45 6.80
CA CYS A 20 6.66 8.40 7.54
C CYS A 20 8.02 7.98 6.93
N GLY A 21 8.43 8.56 5.79
CA GLY A 21 9.76 8.30 5.19
C GLY A 21 9.77 7.44 3.93
N LYS A 22 8.63 7.08 3.34
CA LYS A 22 8.53 6.24 2.13
C LYS A 22 9.35 6.77 0.95
N SER A 23 9.08 8.01 0.53
CA SER A 23 9.82 8.65 -0.58
C SER A 23 11.30 8.84 -0.26
N LEU A 24 11.64 9.09 1.02
CA LEU A 24 13.03 9.20 1.45
C LEU A 24 13.77 7.86 1.30
N THR A 25 13.09 6.73 1.58
CA THR A 25 13.62 5.38 1.33
C THR A 25 13.94 5.20 -0.16
N LEU A 26 13.00 5.53 -1.06
CA LEU A 26 13.25 5.42 -2.50
C LEU A 26 14.38 6.34 -2.97
N LYS A 27 14.40 7.61 -2.53
CA LYS A 27 15.46 8.57 -2.87
C LYS A 27 16.83 8.11 -2.37
N SER A 28 16.89 7.43 -1.24
CA SER A 28 18.13 6.83 -0.71
C SER A 28 18.63 5.70 -1.59
N ILE A 29 17.72 4.83 -2.07
CA ILE A 29 18.04 3.74 -3.01
C ILE A 29 18.52 4.34 -4.35
N ALA A 30 17.86 5.36 -4.85
CA ALA A 30 18.24 6.04 -6.09
C ALA A 30 19.56 6.83 -5.99
N GLY A 31 20.01 7.14 -4.76
CA GLY A 31 21.20 7.97 -4.50
C GLY A 31 20.97 9.47 -4.64
N ILE A 32 19.71 9.88 -4.71
CA ILE A 32 19.30 11.29 -4.68
C ILE A 32 19.55 11.85 -3.28
N GLU A 33 19.21 11.06 -2.26
CA GLU A 33 19.49 11.36 -0.86
C GLU A 33 20.61 10.44 -0.35
N ARG A 34 21.48 10.98 0.48
CA ARG A 34 22.59 10.22 1.08
C ARG A 34 22.23 9.84 2.52
N PRO A 35 22.09 8.54 2.83
CA PRO A 35 21.93 8.11 4.21
C PRO A 35 23.18 8.41 5.06
N GLU A 36 23.00 8.63 6.34
CA GLU A 36 24.11 8.84 7.27
C GLU A 36 24.80 7.52 7.64
N LYS A 37 23.99 6.44 7.76
CA LYS A 37 24.45 5.12 8.22
C LYS A 37 23.78 4.03 7.37
N GLY A 38 24.30 2.79 7.54
CA GLY A 38 23.71 1.61 6.91
C GLY A 38 24.36 1.22 5.60
N ARG A 39 23.67 0.33 4.88
CA ARG A 39 24.12 -0.27 3.62
C ARG A 39 22.93 -0.49 2.69
N ILE A 40 23.10 -0.22 1.40
CA ILE A 40 22.13 -0.51 0.33
C ILE A 40 22.81 -1.41 -0.69
N VAL A 41 22.22 -2.58 -0.93
CA VAL A 41 22.71 -3.58 -1.89
C VAL A 41 21.53 -4.00 -2.77
N ILE A 42 21.75 -4.04 -4.08
CA ILE A 42 20.80 -4.53 -5.07
C ILE A 42 21.54 -5.53 -5.95
N ASP A 43 21.03 -6.74 -6.10
CA ASP A 43 21.59 -7.82 -6.91
C ASP A 43 23.08 -8.04 -6.68
N GLY A 44 23.49 -8.01 -5.41
CA GLY A 44 24.90 -8.16 -4.99
C GLY A 44 25.77 -6.91 -5.17
N VAL A 45 25.29 -5.87 -5.85
CA VAL A 45 26.01 -4.61 -6.04
C VAL A 45 25.76 -3.67 -4.86
N THR A 46 26.83 -3.23 -4.19
CA THR A 46 26.76 -2.27 -3.10
C THR A 46 26.64 -0.84 -3.66
N LEU A 47 25.45 -0.24 -3.50
CA LEU A 47 25.17 1.14 -3.94
C LEU A 47 25.58 2.18 -2.91
N PHE A 48 25.46 1.82 -1.63
CA PHE A 48 25.85 2.63 -0.48
C PHE A 48 26.37 1.73 0.66
N ASP A 49 27.43 2.15 1.32
CA ASP A 49 27.92 1.54 2.54
C ASP A 49 28.68 2.61 3.36
N ALA A 50 28.10 3.03 4.47
CA ALA A 50 28.69 4.06 5.32
C ALA A 50 30.02 3.64 5.93
N GLY A 51 30.14 2.37 6.35
CA GLY A 51 31.36 1.82 6.95
C GLY A 51 32.52 1.73 5.96
N LYS A 52 32.23 1.37 4.71
CA LYS A 52 33.20 1.26 3.62
C LYS A 52 33.38 2.56 2.82
N LYS A 53 32.66 3.63 3.19
CA LYS A 53 32.64 4.93 2.48
C LYS A 53 32.26 4.79 0.99
N ILE A 54 31.41 3.83 0.66
CA ILE A 54 30.88 3.63 -0.70
C ILE A 54 29.64 4.50 -0.86
N PHE A 55 29.60 5.30 -1.91
CA PHE A 55 28.43 6.06 -2.36
C PHE A 55 28.45 6.16 -3.88
N LEU A 56 27.73 5.28 -4.56
CA LEU A 56 27.56 5.37 -6.00
C LEU A 56 26.63 6.56 -6.34
N LYS A 57 27.08 7.37 -7.28
CA LYS A 57 26.24 8.47 -7.81
C LYS A 57 25.00 7.88 -8.54
N PRO A 58 23.84 8.59 -8.57
CA PRO A 58 22.64 8.10 -9.24
C PRO A 58 22.88 7.52 -10.64
N GLN A 59 23.67 8.22 -11.46
CA GLN A 59 24.01 7.82 -12.84
C GLN A 59 24.74 6.47 -12.97
N LYS A 60 25.27 5.93 -11.88
CA LYS A 60 25.98 4.64 -11.83
C LYS A 60 25.21 3.52 -11.14
N ARG A 61 23.97 3.80 -10.70
CA ARG A 61 23.19 2.84 -9.91
C ARG A 61 22.32 1.90 -10.73
N LYS A 62 22.14 2.14 -12.01
CA LYS A 62 21.16 1.43 -12.85
C LYS A 62 19.77 1.36 -12.20
N VAL A 63 19.34 2.45 -11.62
CA VAL A 63 18.04 2.62 -10.95
C VAL A 63 17.20 3.62 -11.73
N GLY A 64 16.02 3.19 -12.18
CA GLY A 64 15.00 4.07 -12.74
C GLY A 64 14.16 4.67 -11.62
N TYR A 65 13.86 5.96 -11.68
CA TYR A 65 13.02 6.63 -10.68
C TYR A 65 11.89 7.38 -11.37
N LEU A 66 10.65 6.98 -11.07
CA LEU A 66 9.45 7.69 -11.48
C LEU A 66 9.04 8.63 -10.34
N PHE A 67 9.19 9.93 -10.58
CA PHE A 67 8.74 10.98 -9.66
C PHE A 67 7.23 11.16 -9.75
N GLN A 68 6.62 11.65 -8.67
CA GLN A 68 5.19 11.95 -8.59
C GLN A 68 4.69 12.91 -9.70
N ASN A 69 5.54 13.83 -10.15
CA ASN A 69 5.27 14.77 -11.25
C ASN A 69 5.86 14.32 -12.60
N TYR A 70 6.24 13.03 -12.72
CA TYR A 70 6.85 12.40 -13.90
C TYR A 70 8.18 13.00 -14.34
N ALA A 71 8.51 14.21 -13.94
CA ALA A 71 9.75 14.94 -14.24
C ALA A 71 10.18 14.86 -15.73
N LEU A 72 9.22 15.00 -16.66
CA LEU A 72 9.53 15.09 -18.08
C LEU A 72 10.24 16.42 -18.39
N PHE A 73 11.15 16.37 -19.37
CA PHE A 73 11.80 17.57 -19.86
C PHE A 73 10.79 18.38 -20.72
N PRO A 74 10.34 19.56 -20.27
CA PRO A 74 9.23 20.27 -20.90
C PRO A 74 9.54 20.78 -22.32
N ASN A 75 10.81 20.98 -22.62
CA ASN A 75 11.32 21.47 -23.90
C ASN A 75 11.75 20.34 -24.86
N MET A 76 11.43 19.08 -24.53
CA MET A 76 11.70 17.91 -25.35
C MET A 76 10.40 17.24 -25.77
N THR A 77 10.33 16.72 -26.97
CA THR A 77 9.21 15.88 -27.43
C THR A 77 9.19 14.54 -26.73
N VAL A 78 8.14 13.71 -26.94
CA VAL A 78 8.04 12.35 -26.41
C VAL A 78 9.28 11.53 -26.82
N GLU A 79 9.60 11.47 -28.11
CA GLU A 79 10.76 10.71 -28.61
C GLU A 79 12.08 11.20 -28.01
N GLN A 80 12.23 12.51 -27.83
CA GLN A 80 13.43 13.10 -27.23
C GLN A 80 13.54 12.78 -25.74
N ASN A 81 12.43 12.84 -25.00
CA ASN A 81 12.38 12.43 -23.60
C ASN A 81 12.76 10.95 -23.43
N ILE A 82 12.22 10.06 -24.24
CA ILE A 82 12.53 8.63 -24.19
C ILE A 82 14.01 8.41 -24.52
N GLY A 83 14.46 8.98 -25.63
CA GLY A 83 15.80 8.75 -26.13
C GLY A 83 16.94 9.36 -25.31
N ILE A 84 16.68 10.23 -24.32
CA ILE A 84 17.76 10.85 -23.54
C ILE A 84 18.45 9.85 -22.59
N GLY A 85 17.75 8.77 -22.17
CA GLY A 85 18.30 7.73 -21.32
C GLY A 85 19.25 6.76 -22.02
N PHE A 86 19.24 6.72 -23.34
CA PHE A 86 19.99 5.75 -24.12
C PHE A 86 21.46 6.16 -24.33
N THR A 87 22.37 5.20 -24.13
CA THR A 87 23.80 5.35 -24.36
C THR A 87 24.25 4.39 -25.47
N GLY A 88 24.26 4.84 -26.73
CA GLY A 88 24.64 4.02 -27.88
C GLY A 88 24.71 4.85 -29.16
N ASN A 89 24.83 4.19 -30.31
CA ASN A 89 24.83 4.86 -31.61
C ASN A 89 23.42 5.37 -31.98
N LYS A 90 23.35 6.21 -33.02
CA LYS A 90 22.13 6.89 -33.43
C LYS A 90 21.06 5.92 -33.98
N GLU A 91 21.49 4.88 -34.69
CA GLU A 91 20.56 3.91 -35.33
C GLU A 91 19.91 3.02 -34.28
N ASP A 92 20.69 2.50 -33.33
CA ASP A 92 20.18 1.69 -32.21
C ASP A 92 19.26 2.51 -31.31
N LYS A 93 19.61 3.79 -31.07
CA LYS A 93 18.76 4.72 -30.34
C LYS A 93 17.39 4.88 -30.99
N GLN A 94 17.37 5.08 -32.30
CA GLN A 94 16.10 5.28 -33.04
C GLN A 94 15.23 4.03 -32.97
N LYS A 95 15.79 2.84 -33.20
CA LYS A 95 15.06 1.57 -33.09
C LYS A 95 14.49 1.35 -31.71
N MET A 96 15.29 1.57 -30.65
CA MET A 96 14.86 1.43 -29.27
C MET A 96 13.73 2.41 -28.93
N VAL A 97 13.83 3.69 -29.36
CA VAL A 97 12.79 4.70 -29.14
C VAL A 97 11.48 4.29 -29.82
N GLU A 98 11.53 3.82 -31.08
CA GLU A 98 10.37 3.32 -31.81
C GLU A 98 9.71 2.12 -31.10
N GLN A 99 10.51 1.15 -30.64
CA GLN A 99 10.01 -0.01 -29.88
C GLN A 99 9.33 0.41 -28.57
N LEU A 100 9.94 1.32 -27.81
CA LEU A 100 9.36 1.82 -26.55
C LEU A 100 8.10 2.66 -26.79
N ILE A 101 8.05 3.47 -27.84
CA ILE A 101 6.85 4.22 -28.21
C ILE A 101 5.69 3.25 -28.45
N HIS A 102 5.93 2.20 -29.24
CA HIS A 102 4.92 1.18 -29.51
C HIS A 102 4.52 0.41 -28.24
N HIS A 103 5.50 -0.10 -27.45
CA HIS A 103 5.25 -0.84 -26.23
C HIS A 103 4.44 -0.03 -25.20
N PHE A 104 4.73 1.27 -25.07
CA PHE A 104 4.01 2.17 -24.16
C PHE A 104 2.80 2.85 -24.79
N GLN A 105 2.34 2.41 -25.97
CA GLN A 105 1.15 2.93 -26.66
C GLN A 105 1.19 4.46 -26.84
N LEU A 106 2.33 4.97 -27.32
CA LEU A 106 2.57 6.39 -27.56
C LEU A 106 2.63 6.72 -29.07
N ASP A 107 2.21 5.79 -29.93
CA ASP A 107 2.19 5.94 -31.37
C ASP A 107 1.38 7.18 -31.78
N GLY A 108 1.93 7.99 -32.67
CA GLY A 108 1.35 9.26 -33.12
C GLY A 108 1.59 10.45 -32.19
N LEU A 109 2.27 10.24 -31.04
CA LEU A 109 2.58 11.30 -30.07
C LEU A 109 4.05 11.70 -30.06
N GLU A 110 4.89 11.13 -30.92
CA GLU A 110 6.36 11.21 -30.93
C GLU A 110 6.87 12.65 -30.88
N LYS A 111 6.21 13.52 -31.63
CA LYS A 111 6.61 14.95 -31.83
C LYS A 111 5.92 15.88 -30.83
N LEU A 112 5.03 15.38 -29.97
CA LEU A 112 4.33 16.22 -29.00
C LEU A 112 5.23 16.53 -27.79
N TYR A 113 5.02 17.72 -27.23
CA TYR A 113 5.66 18.15 -25.99
C TYR A 113 4.81 17.72 -24.77
N PRO A 114 5.41 17.55 -23.59
CA PRO A 114 4.71 17.15 -22.38
C PRO A 114 3.43 17.96 -22.06
N SER A 115 3.45 19.26 -22.36
CA SER A 115 2.29 20.15 -22.15
C SER A 115 1.05 19.82 -23.01
N LYS A 116 1.20 18.98 -24.03
CA LYS A 116 0.13 18.53 -24.93
C LYS A 116 -0.34 17.11 -24.62
N LEU A 117 0.25 16.45 -23.62
CA LEU A 117 -0.06 15.09 -23.23
C LEU A 117 -1.03 15.08 -22.04
N SER A 118 -1.92 14.07 -22.02
CA SER A 118 -2.69 13.74 -20.82
C SER A 118 -1.76 13.22 -19.71
N GLY A 119 -2.24 13.21 -18.45
CA GLY A 119 -1.47 12.68 -17.32
C GLY A 119 -0.99 11.24 -17.54
N GLY A 120 -1.84 10.37 -18.08
CA GLY A 120 -1.47 8.99 -18.41
C GLY A 120 -0.43 8.90 -19.53
N GLN A 121 -0.53 9.74 -20.56
CA GLN A 121 0.49 9.81 -21.62
C GLN A 121 1.84 10.33 -21.09
N GLN A 122 1.82 11.30 -20.17
CA GLN A 122 3.04 11.77 -19.50
C GLN A 122 3.68 10.66 -18.68
N GLN A 123 2.89 9.90 -17.91
CA GLN A 123 3.36 8.76 -17.14
C GLN A 123 3.99 7.69 -18.01
N ARG A 124 3.31 7.28 -19.10
CA ARG A 124 3.84 6.31 -20.07
C ARG A 124 5.13 6.79 -20.70
N THR A 125 5.22 8.07 -21.08
CA THR A 125 6.46 8.68 -21.61
C THR A 125 7.60 8.62 -20.58
N ALA A 126 7.30 8.88 -19.30
CA ALA A 126 8.31 8.81 -18.23
C ALA A 126 8.78 7.38 -17.97
N LEU A 127 7.88 6.40 -17.99
CA LEU A 127 8.23 4.99 -17.89
C LEU A 127 9.05 4.51 -19.08
N ALA A 128 8.66 4.85 -20.31
CA ALA A 128 9.44 4.56 -21.51
C ALA A 128 10.85 5.15 -21.44
N ARG A 129 11.01 6.38 -20.95
CA ARG A 129 12.32 6.99 -20.69
C ARG A 129 13.15 6.21 -19.67
N ILE A 130 12.52 5.70 -18.61
CA ILE A 130 13.18 4.88 -17.60
C ILE A 130 13.63 3.56 -18.21
N MET A 131 12.79 2.90 -18.98
CA MET A 131 13.11 1.62 -19.66
C MET A 131 14.23 1.77 -20.69
N ALA A 132 14.33 2.92 -21.34
CA ALA A 132 15.42 3.21 -22.28
C ALA A 132 16.82 3.17 -21.64
N TYR A 133 16.90 3.28 -20.33
CA TYR A 133 18.16 3.18 -19.56
C TYR A 133 18.48 1.74 -19.16
N GLU A 134 17.59 0.79 -19.39
CA GLU A 134 17.72 -0.62 -18.97
C GLU A 134 18.09 -0.75 -17.48
N PRO A 135 17.27 -0.24 -16.57
CA PRO A 135 17.56 -0.27 -15.15
C PRO A 135 17.45 -1.69 -14.57
N ASP A 136 18.23 -1.99 -13.53
CA ASP A 136 18.09 -3.22 -12.75
C ASP A 136 16.91 -3.10 -11.75
N VAL A 137 16.58 -1.87 -11.32
CA VAL A 137 15.48 -1.57 -10.40
C VAL A 137 14.69 -0.34 -10.87
N ILE A 138 13.37 -0.42 -10.79
CA ILE A 138 12.46 0.71 -11.00
C ILE A 138 11.84 1.11 -9.67
N LEU A 139 11.88 2.40 -9.33
CA LEU A 139 11.30 3.00 -8.15
C LEU A 139 10.12 3.90 -8.55
N LEU A 140 8.93 3.60 -8.03
CA LEU A 140 7.69 4.31 -8.33
C LEU A 140 7.24 5.06 -7.07
N ASP A 141 7.38 6.39 -7.08
CA ASP A 141 7.03 7.25 -5.96
C ASP A 141 5.64 7.84 -6.15
N GLU A 142 4.64 7.24 -5.51
CA GLU A 142 3.22 7.62 -5.59
C GLU A 142 2.70 7.85 -7.03
N PRO A 143 2.84 6.86 -7.93
CA PRO A 143 2.65 7.05 -9.37
C PRO A 143 1.24 7.50 -9.76
N PHE A 144 0.25 7.33 -8.89
CA PHE A 144 -1.17 7.61 -9.20
C PHE A 144 -1.80 8.65 -8.27
N SER A 145 -1.02 9.35 -7.44
CA SER A 145 -1.53 10.26 -6.42
C SER A 145 -2.35 11.44 -6.97
N ALA A 146 -2.08 11.87 -8.20
CA ALA A 146 -2.76 12.98 -8.87
C ALA A 146 -4.02 12.57 -9.65
N LEU A 147 -4.38 11.27 -9.67
CA LEU A 147 -5.49 10.72 -10.45
C LEU A 147 -6.74 10.50 -9.58
N ASP A 148 -7.92 10.64 -10.20
CA ASP A 148 -9.18 10.18 -9.60
C ASP A 148 -9.23 8.65 -9.48
N ALA A 149 -10.20 8.14 -8.70
CA ALA A 149 -10.28 6.71 -8.37
C ALA A 149 -10.44 5.81 -9.61
N TYR A 150 -11.24 6.23 -10.60
CA TYR A 150 -11.48 5.45 -11.82
C TYR A 150 -10.24 5.36 -12.70
N LEU A 151 -9.58 6.49 -12.93
CA LEU A 151 -8.34 6.52 -13.71
C LEU A 151 -7.22 5.78 -13.02
N ARG A 152 -7.17 5.82 -11.69
CA ARG A 152 -6.15 5.14 -10.88
C ARG A 152 -6.17 3.62 -11.07
N GLU A 153 -7.35 2.99 -10.98
CA GLU A 153 -7.50 1.53 -11.16
C GLU A 153 -7.07 1.11 -12.58
N ARG A 154 -7.53 1.85 -13.58
CA ARG A 154 -7.15 1.60 -14.98
C ARG A 154 -5.65 1.75 -15.18
N MET A 155 -5.05 2.84 -14.67
CA MET A 155 -3.62 3.11 -14.82
C MET A 155 -2.74 2.10 -14.09
N LEU A 156 -3.22 1.56 -12.95
CA LEU A 156 -2.52 0.46 -12.26
C LEU A 156 -2.47 -0.79 -13.13
N THR A 157 -3.60 -1.17 -13.74
CA THR A 157 -3.67 -2.31 -14.67
C THR A 157 -2.74 -2.10 -15.87
N GLU A 158 -2.81 -0.94 -16.51
CA GLU A 158 -1.92 -0.58 -17.62
C GLU A 158 -0.43 -0.63 -17.21
N LEU A 159 -0.09 -0.13 -16.01
CA LEU A 159 1.28 -0.20 -15.49
C LEU A 159 1.75 -1.65 -15.30
N MET A 160 0.90 -2.51 -14.77
CA MET A 160 1.24 -3.93 -14.56
C MET A 160 1.47 -4.65 -15.90
N GLU A 161 0.65 -4.36 -16.92
CA GLU A 161 0.82 -4.89 -18.27
C GLU A 161 2.13 -4.40 -18.90
N MET A 162 2.44 -3.10 -18.82
CA MET A 162 3.68 -2.51 -19.35
C MET A 162 4.95 -3.04 -18.68
N LEU A 163 4.85 -3.48 -17.44
CA LEU A 163 5.96 -4.05 -16.68
C LEU A 163 5.95 -5.58 -16.64
N SER A 164 5.06 -6.24 -17.40
CA SER A 164 4.94 -7.71 -17.39
C SER A 164 6.24 -8.42 -17.80
N ASP A 165 6.91 -7.90 -18.82
CA ASP A 165 8.15 -8.45 -19.38
C ASP A 165 9.41 -7.91 -18.68
N TYR A 166 9.24 -7.01 -17.71
CA TYR A 166 10.38 -6.45 -16.99
C TYR A 166 10.88 -7.42 -15.92
N GLU A 167 12.08 -7.95 -16.12
CA GLU A 167 12.72 -8.96 -15.27
C GLU A 167 13.33 -8.41 -13.97
N GLY A 168 13.56 -7.10 -13.89
CA GLY A 168 14.15 -6.43 -12.73
C GLY A 168 13.17 -6.26 -11.57
N THR A 169 13.66 -5.67 -10.49
CA THR A 169 12.84 -5.37 -9.30
C THR A 169 12.09 -4.05 -9.47
N VAL A 170 10.81 -4.01 -9.08
CA VAL A 170 10.04 -2.77 -9.00
C VAL A 170 9.60 -2.54 -7.57
N ILE A 171 9.93 -1.37 -7.03
CA ILE A 171 9.52 -0.94 -5.69
C ILE A 171 8.53 0.21 -5.84
N MET A 172 7.31 0.04 -5.36
CA MET A 172 6.26 1.06 -5.41
C MET A 172 5.92 1.57 -4.01
N VAL A 173 5.95 2.87 -3.87
CA VAL A 173 5.42 3.58 -2.71
C VAL A 173 4.02 4.07 -3.04
N SER A 174 3.06 3.78 -2.19
CA SER A 174 1.71 4.35 -2.25
C SER A 174 1.11 4.51 -0.85
N HIS A 175 0.17 5.43 -0.72
CA HIS A 175 -0.73 5.54 0.43
C HIS A 175 -2.03 4.76 0.21
N SER A 176 -2.28 4.25 -1.00
CA SER A 176 -3.43 3.42 -1.34
C SER A 176 -3.11 1.94 -1.06
N ARG A 177 -3.84 1.37 -0.09
CA ARG A 177 -3.75 -0.06 0.23
C ARG A 177 -4.12 -0.95 -0.96
N ASP A 178 -5.08 -0.50 -1.78
CA ASP A 178 -5.61 -1.27 -2.90
C ASP A 178 -4.57 -1.37 -4.03
N GLU A 179 -3.83 -0.28 -4.29
CA GLU A 179 -2.68 -0.28 -5.20
C GLU A 179 -1.59 -1.25 -4.73
N ILE A 180 -1.19 -1.15 -3.44
CA ILE A 180 -0.15 -2.01 -2.86
C ILE A 180 -0.59 -3.48 -2.89
N TYR A 181 -1.85 -3.76 -2.55
CA TYR A 181 -2.38 -5.14 -2.55
C TYR A 181 -2.36 -5.78 -3.94
N SER A 182 -2.76 -5.01 -4.96
CA SER A 182 -2.87 -5.50 -6.35
C SER A 182 -1.51 -5.61 -7.03
N PHE A 183 -0.59 -4.68 -6.75
CA PHE A 183 0.70 -4.62 -7.41
C PHE A 183 1.75 -5.55 -6.82
N SER A 184 1.77 -5.73 -5.49
CA SER A 184 2.94 -6.23 -4.76
C SER A 184 2.86 -7.71 -4.44
N GLU A 185 3.98 -8.41 -4.52
CA GLU A 185 4.16 -9.75 -3.97
C GLU A 185 4.45 -9.67 -2.45
N GLU A 186 5.23 -8.68 -2.05
CA GLU A 186 5.67 -8.44 -0.68
C GLU A 186 5.49 -6.97 -0.33
N VAL A 187 5.14 -6.69 0.92
CA VAL A 187 4.92 -5.32 1.40
C VAL A 187 5.74 -5.03 2.64
N LEU A 188 6.42 -3.88 2.62
CA LEU A 188 7.06 -3.28 3.78
C LEU A 188 6.14 -2.21 4.36
N VAL A 189 5.79 -2.33 5.63
CA VAL A 189 5.06 -1.30 6.36
C VAL A 189 6.05 -0.42 7.11
N ILE A 190 5.94 0.90 6.91
CA ILE A 190 6.76 1.91 7.58
C ILE A 190 5.89 2.73 8.52
N GLU A 191 6.35 2.90 9.76
CA GLU A 191 5.79 3.76 10.79
C GLU A 191 6.89 4.62 11.39
N ASP A 192 6.69 5.93 11.47
CA ASP A 192 7.60 6.91 12.09
C ASP A 192 9.08 6.74 11.71
N GLY A 193 9.32 6.44 10.44
CA GLY A 193 10.67 6.24 9.92
C GLY A 193 11.29 4.87 10.20
N HIS A 194 10.52 3.91 10.72
CA HIS A 194 10.98 2.54 11.00
C HIS A 194 10.21 1.53 10.14
N GLY A 195 10.91 0.54 9.62
CA GLY A 195 10.27 -0.62 8.99
C GLY A 195 9.76 -1.57 10.05
N ILE A 196 8.43 -1.66 10.24
CA ILE A 196 7.81 -2.45 11.31
C ILE A 196 7.39 -3.85 10.88
N ARG A 197 7.05 -4.05 9.61
CA ARG A 197 6.62 -5.35 9.08
C ARG A 197 7.02 -5.48 7.62
N LEU A 198 7.67 -6.60 7.27
CA LEU A 198 7.88 -7.06 5.90
C LEU A 198 7.26 -8.45 5.76
N GLY A 199 6.61 -8.74 4.65
CA GLY A 199 6.12 -10.06 4.34
C GLY A 199 5.24 -10.12 3.09
N PRO A 200 4.81 -11.33 2.70
CA PRO A 200 3.88 -11.50 1.59
C PRO A 200 2.64 -10.62 1.77
N VAL A 201 2.23 -9.92 0.70
CA VAL A 201 1.16 -8.93 0.80
C VAL A 201 -0.12 -9.52 1.39
N LYS A 202 -0.52 -10.71 0.97
CA LYS A 202 -1.73 -11.39 1.50
C LYS A 202 -1.62 -11.70 3.00
N GLU A 203 -0.42 -12.08 3.46
CA GLU A 203 -0.18 -12.35 4.88
C GLU A 203 -0.26 -11.09 5.71
N VAL A 204 0.43 -10.01 5.29
CA VAL A 204 0.42 -8.73 6.02
C VAL A 204 -0.99 -8.13 6.08
N PHE A 205 -1.79 -8.29 5.03
CA PHE A 205 -3.18 -7.84 5.03
C PHE A 205 -4.07 -8.72 5.91
N ASN A 206 -3.88 -10.02 5.95
CA ASN A 206 -4.71 -10.92 6.76
C ASN A 206 -4.28 -10.98 8.23
N ALA A 207 -2.98 -10.83 8.51
CA ALA A 207 -2.39 -10.88 9.85
C ALA A 207 -1.35 -9.76 10.01
N PRO A 208 -1.78 -8.51 10.15
CA PRO A 208 -0.90 -7.33 10.13
C PRO A 208 0.06 -7.24 11.31
N ARG A 209 -0.24 -7.91 12.43
CA ARG A 209 0.56 -8.01 13.65
C ARG A 209 0.68 -6.72 14.47
N TYR A 210 0.77 -5.54 13.83
CA TYR A 210 0.90 -4.24 14.49
C TYR A 210 -0.33 -3.36 14.24
N LYS A 211 -0.68 -2.49 15.20
CA LYS A 211 -1.84 -1.59 15.09
C LYS A 211 -1.80 -0.74 13.82
N THR A 212 -0.65 -0.15 13.55
CA THR A 212 -0.48 0.69 12.34
C THR A 212 -0.61 -0.11 11.06
N ALA A 213 -0.02 -1.31 10.99
CA ALA A 213 -0.22 -2.18 9.83
C ALA A 213 -1.70 -2.57 9.65
N ALA A 214 -2.42 -2.85 10.76
CA ALA A 214 -3.86 -3.13 10.71
C ALA A 214 -4.66 -1.93 10.19
N ARG A 215 -4.38 -0.72 10.68
CA ARG A 215 -5.03 0.52 10.21
C ARG A 215 -4.77 0.76 8.73
N LEU A 216 -3.52 0.67 8.30
CA LEU A 216 -3.11 0.89 6.91
C LEU A 216 -3.71 -0.15 5.96
N THR A 217 -3.89 -1.40 6.40
CA THR A 217 -4.55 -2.47 5.63
C THR A 217 -6.08 -2.44 5.75
N GLY A 218 -6.65 -1.42 6.41
CA GLY A 218 -8.09 -1.12 6.39
C GLY A 218 -8.89 -1.66 7.57
N CYS A 219 -8.27 -2.11 8.66
CA CYS A 219 -8.96 -2.39 9.91
C CYS A 219 -9.37 -1.06 10.56
N LYS A 220 -10.67 -0.86 10.79
CA LYS A 220 -11.22 0.36 11.40
C LYS A 220 -11.42 0.20 12.90
N ASN A 221 -11.86 -0.98 13.34
CA ASN A 221 -12.11 -1.27 14.74
C ASN A 221 -10.86 -1.87 15.35
N ILE A 222 -10.15 -1.10 16.14
CA ILE A 222 -8.94 -1.53 16.88
C ILE A 222 -9.07 -0.98 18.28
N ALA A 223 -8.94 -1.85 19.30
CA ALA A 223 -8.97 -1.44 20.68
C ALA A 223 -7.92 -2.19 21.50
N ASP A 224 -7.46 -1.55 22.56
CA ASP A 224 -6.56 -2.17 23.52
C ASP A 224 -7.27 -3.23 24.35
N VAL A 225 -6.53 -4.26 24.75
CA VAL A 225 -7.09 -5.38 25.49
C VAL A 225 -6.39 -5.60 26.83
N TYR A 226 -7.18 -6.08 27.78
CA TYR A 226 -6.70 -6.70 29.00
C TYR A 226 -6.75 -8.20 28.82
N ARG A 227 -5.58 -8.86 28.77
CA ARG A 227 -5.49 -10.31 28.73
C ARG A 227 -5.88 -10.89 30.09
N MET A 228 -6.96 -11.66 30.16
CA MET A 228 -7.45 -12.29 31.37
C MET A 228 -6.76 -13.64 31.59
N ASP A 229 -6.64 -14.43 30.51
CA ASP A 229 -5.96 -15.73 30.52
C ASP A 229 -5.39 -16.04 29.10
N ALA A 230 -5.01 -17.31 28.88
CA ALA A 230 -4.43 -17.75 27.60
C ALA A 230 -5.43 -17.73 26.40
N GLN A 231 -6.73 -17.62 26.68
CA GLN A 231 -7.79 -17.71 25.67
C GLN A 231 -8.78 -16.54 25.74
N THR A 232 -8.72 -15.71 26.79
CA THR A 232 -9.72 -14.67 27.04
C THR A 232 -9.09 -13.30 27.14
N VAL A 233 -9.72 -12.34 26.47
CA VAL A 233 -9.40 -10.91 26.57
C VAL A 233 -10.65 -10.10 26.90
N TYR A 234 -10.49 -9.02 27.65
CA TYR A 234 -11.50 -8.01 27.87
C TYR A 234 -11.14 -6.73 27.09
N VAL A 235 -12.09 -6.23 26.32
CA VAL A 235 -11.97 -5.00 25.50
C VAL A 235 -12.79 -3.92 26.15
N LYS A 236 -12.15 -3.06 26.91
CA LYS A 236 -12.81 -2.03 27.70
C LYS A 236 -13.63 -1.07 26.83
N ASP A 237 -13.05 -0.60 25.72
CA ASP A 237 -13.67 0.41 24.84
C ASP A 237 -14.97 -0.10 24.20
N TRP A 238 -15.12 -1.40 24.07
CA TRP A 238 -16.29 -2.05 23.48
C TRP A 238 -17.20 -2.73 24.51
N ASP A 239 -16.78 -2.80 25.76
CA ASP A 239 -17.42 -3.57 26.84
C ASP A 239 -17.72 -5.01 26.42
N VAL A 240 -16.70 -5.70 25.89
CA VAL A 240 -16.81 -7.06 25.35
C VAL A 240 -15.74 -7.97 25.92
N GLN A 241 -16.13 -9.17 26.34
CA GLN A 241 -15.22 -10.24 26.76
C GLN A 241 -15.18 -11.31 25.65
N LEU A 242 -14.04 -11.43 24.95
CA LEU A 242 -13.85 -12.42 23.89
C LEU A 242 -13.07 -13.61 24.39
N THR A 243 -13.62 -14.81 24.17
CA THR A 243 -12.96 -16.08 24.48
C THR A 243 -12.73 -16.87 23.20
N PHE A 244 -11.48 -17.20 22.92
CA PHE A 244 -11.02 -17.90 21.72
C PHE A 244 -10.89 -19.40 22.03
N LYS A 245 -11.69 -20.22 21.34
CA LYS A 245 -11.69 -21.69 21.57
C LYS A 245 -10.55 -22.39 20.80
N ARG A 246 -10.14 -21.84 19.68
CA ARG A 246 -9.17 -22.44 18.75
C ARG A 246 -7.84 -21.72 18.68
N ARG A 247 -7.72 -20.57 19.33
CA ARG A 247 -6.54 -19.70 19.26
C ARG A 247 -6.09 -19.32 20.67
N THR A 248 -4.78 -19.19 20.83
CA THR A 248 -4.18 -18.73 22.09
C THR A 248 -3.76 -17.27 21.96
N VAL A 249 -4.10 -16.46 22.94
CA VAL A 249 -3.69 -15.07 23.05
C VAL A 249 -2.31 -15.01 23.67
N SER A 250 -1.31 -14.64 22.88
CA SER A 250 0.07 -14.42 23.35
C SER A 250 0.15 -13.25 24.33
N GLU A 251 1.12 -13.27 25.23
CA GLU A 251 1.42 -12.16 26.16
C GLU A 251 1.81 -10.85 25.45
N ASN A 252 2.29 -10.95 24.22
CA ASN A 252 2.64 -9.81 23.39
C ASN A 252 1.44 -9.09 22.78
N VAL A 253 0.24 -9.69 22.81
CA VAL A 253 -0.98 -9.08 22.29
C VAL A 253 -1.39 -7.92 23.21
N LYS A 254 -1.39 -6.71 22.66
CA LYS A 254 -1.76 -5.48 23.36
C LYS A 254 -3.08 -4.89 22.86
N ALA A 255 -3.50 -5.29 21.66
CA ALA A 255 -4.77 -4.87 21.09
C ALA A 255 -5.38 -5.98 20.24
N ILE A 256 -6.65 -5.84 19.95
CA ILE A 256 -7.33 -6.61 18.90
C ILE A 256 -7.89 -5.67 17.85
N GLY A 257 -8.09 -6.23 16.67
CA GLY A 257 -8.79 -5.56 15.60
C GLY A 257 -9.82 -6.46 14.94
N ILE A 258 -10.86 -5.85 14.36
CA ILE A 258 -11.80 -6.55 13.49
C ILE A 258 -12.19 -5.64 12.33
N ARG A 259 -12.27 -6.19 11.14
CA ARG A 259 -12.69 -5.42 9.97
C ARG A 259 -14.19 -5.15 10.04
N ALA A 260 -14.60 -3.95 9.62
CA ALA A 260 -15.97 -3.50 9.73
C ALA A 260 -16.99 -4.37 8.96
N HIS A 261 -16.56 -5.11 7.96
CA HIS A 261 -17.41 -6.01 7.16
C HIS A 261 -17.39 -7.48 7.63
N ASP A 262 -16.54 -7.82 8.62
CA ASP A 262 -16.44 -9.20 9.13
C ASP A 262 -17.39 -9.48 10.31
N LEU A 263 -18.14 -8.49 10.75
CA LEU A 263 -19.07 -8.59 11.87
C LEU A 263 -20.39 -9.24 11.47
N ILE A 264 -20.94 -10.06 12.37
CA ILE A 264 -22.18 -10.79 12.13
C ILE A 264 -23.30 -10.16 12.96
N PRO A 265 -24.42 -9.72 12.35
CA PRO A 265 -25.57 -9.22 13.08
C PRO A 265 -26.29 -10.35 13.85
N VAL A 266 -26.68 -10.07 15.09
CA VAL A 266 -27.36 -11.02 15.99
C VAL A 266 -28.69 -10.41 16.46
N TYR A 267 -29.75 -11.19 16.38
CA TYR A 267 -31.08 -10.86 16.86
C TYR A 267 -31.48 -11.85 17.99
N GLY A 268 -31.94 -11.33 19.12
CA GLY A 268 -32.39 -12.12 20.26
C GLY A 268 -31.34 -12.26 21.37
N THR A 269 -30.91 -13.48 21.72
CA THR A 269 -30.06 -13.71 22.89
C THR A 269 -28.66 -13.12 22.72
N ILE A 270 -28.31 -12.18 23.59
CA ILE A 270 -27.00 -11.49 23.62
C ILE A 270 -26.11 -12.15 24.67
N SER A 271 -24.83 -12.29 24.37
CA SER A 271 -23.78 -12.72 25.32
C SER A 271 -22.76 -11.60 25.55
N ASP A 272 -21.94 -11.72 26.59
CA ASP A 272 -20.86 -10.75 26.88
C ASP A 272 -19.72 -10.75 25.83
N ALA A 273 -19.75 -11.73 24.91
CA ALA A 273 -18.82 -11.82 23.77
C ALA A 273 -19.34 -11.04 22.52
N MET A 274 -20.39 -10.25 22.65
CA MET A 274 -21.00 -9.51 21.53
C MET A 274 -21.08 -8.03 21.85
N LEU A 275 -20.84 -7.20 20.85
CA LEU A 275 -21.04 -5.75 20.95
C LEU A 275 -22.53 -5.45 20.94
N LYS A 276 -23.06 -4.88 22.00
CA LYS A 276 -24.47 -4.45 22.08
C LYS A 276 -24.71 -3.20 21.23
N VAL A 277 -25.74 -3.23 20.38
CA VAL A 277 -26.10 -2.09 19.54
C VAL A 277 -27.16 -1.25 20.27
N LYS A 278 -26.73 -0.15 20.92
CA LYS A 278 -27.61 0.77 21.66
C LYS A 278 -27.94 2.00 20.82
N GLU A 279 -26.94 2.79 20.49
CA GLU A 279 -27.06 4.01 19.73
C GLU A 279 -26.18 3.93 18.48
N TRP A 280 -26.67 4.44 17.37
CA TRP A 280 -25.97 4.35 16.10
C TRP A 280 -26.31 5.52 15.16
N LYS A 281 -25.40 5.78 14.24
CA LYS A 281 -25.59 6.66 13.08
C LYS A 281 -25.24 5.88 11.82
N SER A 282 -25.81 6.25 10.69
CA SER A 282 -25.45 5.63 9.42
C SER A 282 -25.22 6.65 8.31
N VAL A 283 -24.38 6.23 7.34
CA VAL A 283 -24.12 6.96 6.12
C VAL A 283 -24.24 6.00 4.95
N ASP A 284 -25.04 6.39 3.96
CA ASP A 284 -25.23 5.61 2.73
C ASP A 284 -24.11 5.88 1.74
N TYR A 285 -23.58 4.80 1.17
CA TYR A 285 -22.66 4.79 0.04
C TYR A 285 -23.27 4.02 -1.13
N PRO A 286 -22.76 4.16 -2.37
CA PRO A 286 -23.37 3.54 -3.54
C PRO A 286 -23.55 2.02 -3.42
N PHE A 287 -22.64 1.30 -2.76
CA PHE A 287 -22.63 -0.17 -2.67
C PHE A 287 -22.70 -0.71 -1.25
N GLU A 288 -22.60 0.14 -0.24
CA GLU A 288 -22.62 -0.24 1.18
C GLU A 288 -23.28 0.83 2.03
N ARG A 289 -23.78 0.45 3.21
CA ARG A 289 -24.16 1.36 4.28
C ARG A 289 -23.18 1.19 5.44
N LYS A 290 -22.67 2.31 5.95
CA LYS A 290 -21.75 2.33 7.08
C LYS A 290 -22.51 2.75 8.32
N TYR A 291 -22.44 1.92 9.35
CA TYR A 291 -22.97 2.19 10.66
C TYR A 291 -21.82 2.54 11.61
N PHE A 292 -22.06 3.54 12.43
CA PHE A 292 -21.17 3.99 13.50
C PHE A 292 -21.93 3.79 14.80
N ILE A 293 -21.50 2.78 15.56
CA ILE A 293 -22.16 2.34 16.79
C ILE A 293 -21.42 2.99 17.95
N GLN A 294 -22.15 3.71 18.80
CA GLN A 294 -21.57 4.34 19.97
C GLN A 294 -21.21 3.25 21.00
N CYS A 295 -19.96 3.26 21.41
CA CYS A 295 -19.42 2.46 22.48
C CYS A 295 -19.45 3.23 23.81
N GLU A 296 -18.51 2.97 24.72
CA GLU A 296 -18.41 3.69 25.97
C GLU A 296 -18.11 5.19 25.75
N PRO A 297 -18.56 6.08 26.66
CA PRO A 297 -18.35 7.52 26.53
C PRO A 297 -16.85 7.86 26.44
N GLY A 298 -16.50 8.62 25.40
CA GLY A 298 -15.11 9.04 25.12
C GLY A 298 -14.29 8.09 24.25
N CYS A 299 -14.85 6.95 23.83
CA CYS A 299 -14.25 6.06 22.86
C CYS A 299 -14.68 6.42 21.42
N GLU A 300 -13.87 5.98 20.43
CA GLU A 300 -14.24 6.11 19.02
C GLU A 300 -15.46 5.22 18.70
N ASP A 301 -16.33 5.72 17.81
CA ASP A 301 -17.47 4.94 17.32
C ASP A 301 -17.00 3.65 16.63
N PHE A 302 -17.65 2.54 16.94
CA PHE A 302 -17.40 1.25 16.33
C PHE A 302 -18.01 1.18 14.93
N CYS A 303 -17.19 0.85 13.93
CA CYS A 303 -17.61 0.83 12.53
C CYS A 303 -18.16 -0.55 12.12
N TRP A 304 -19.35 -0.58 11.54
CA TRP A 304 -19.93 -1.75 10.90
C TRP A 304 -20.36 -1.43 9.47
N PHE A 305 -19.84 -2.18 8.49
CA PHE A 305 -20.10 -1.95 7.07
C PHE A 305 -20.94 -3.10 6.51
N VAL A 306 -22.06 -2.73 5.88
CA VAL A 306 -23.05 -3.67 5.39
C VAL A 306 -23.24 -3.46 3.89
N GLN A 307 -23.09 -4.52 3.11
CA GLN A 307 -23.41 -4.48 1.68
C GLN A 307 -24.90 -4.21 1.47
N ARG A 308 -25.27 -3.57 0.36
CA ARG A 308 -26.65 -3.15 0.09
C ARG A 308 -27.66 -4.31 0.13
N GLU A 309 -27.29 -5.47 -0.34
CA GLU A 309 -28.14 -6.67 -0.34
C GLU A 309 -28.50 -7.11 1.09
N VAL A 310 -27.54 -7.03 2.01
CA VAL A 310 -27.75 -7.32 3.43
C VAL A 310 -28.48 -6.17 4.12
N SER A 311 -28.31 -4.92 3.64
CA SER A 311 -29.02 -3.75 4.16
C SER A 311 -30.55 -3.88 3.99
N ALA A 312 -31.03 -4.53 2.93
CA ALA A 312 -32.45 -4.81 2.74
C ALA A 312 -33.04 -5.70 3.87
N ILE A 313 -32.26 -6.65 4.38
CA ILE A 313 -32.65 -7.48 5.53
C ILE A 313 -32.78 -6.62 6.80
N LEU A 314 -31.91 -5.63 6.95
CA LEU A 314 -31.97 -4.70 8.09
C LEU A 314 -33.17 -3.75 8.00
N GLU A 315 -33.60 -3.39 6.81
CA GLU A 315 -34.81 -2.58 6.61
C GLU A 315 -36.08 -3.35 6.97
N GLU A 316 -36.08 -4.68 6.77
CA GLU A 316 -37.20 -5.55 7.12
C GLU A 316 -37.19 -5.95 8.61
N LYS A 317 -36.02 -6.32 9.17
CA LYS A 317 -35.92 -6.85 10.53
C LYS A 317 -35.58 -5.78 11.59
N GLY A 318 -35.20 -4.58 11.17
CA GLY A 318 -34.63 -3.54 12.03
C GLY A 318 -33.16 -3.77 12.36
N MET A 319 -32.60 -2.87 13.18
CA MET A 319 -31.22 -3.00 13.65
C MET A 319 -31.05 -4.25 14.53
N PRO A 320 -29.91 -4.95 14.45
CA PRO A 320 -29.64 -6.09 15.30
C PRO A 320 -29.46 -5.65 16.75
N ASP A 321 -29.73 -6.55 17.68
CA ASP A 321 -29.53 -6.32 19.11
C ASP A 321 -28.03 -6.28 19.48
N ALA A 322 -27.20 -7.02 18.73
CA ALA A 322 -25.75 -7.06 18.92
C ALA A 322 -25.00 -7.44 17.65
N LEU A 323 -23.69 -7.23 17.67
CA LEU A 323 -22.74 -7.72 16.64
C LEU A 323 -21.81 -8.77 17.25
N ALA A 324 -21.71 -9.93 16.59
CA ALA A 324 -20.79 -10.99 16.98
C ALA A 324 -19.44 -10.87 16.25
N PHE A 325 -18.40 -11.34 16.94
CA PHE A 325 -17.01 -11.36 16.49
C PHE A 325 -16.63 -12.77 16.05
N PRO A 326 -16.58 -13.11 14.76
CA PRO A 326 -16.06 -14.41 14.30
C PRO A 326 -14.60 -14.58 14.76
N GLU A 327 -14.31 -15.66 15.47
CA GLU A 327 -12.99 -15.89 16.09
C GLU A 327 -11.85 -15.80 15.08
N GLU A 328 -12.03 -16.37 13.89
CA GLU A 328 -11.05 -16.40 12.81
C GLU A 328 -10.78 -15.03 12.16
N LYS A 329 -11.70 -14.06 12.37
CA LYS A 329 -11.61 -12.71 11.83
C LYS A 329 -11.00 -11.70 12.78
N VAL A 330 -10.92 -12.05 14.06
CA VAL A 330 -10.27 -11.19 15.07
C VAL A 330 -8.76 -11.18 14.83
N LEU A 331 -8.19 -9.99 14.67
CA LEU A 331 -6.77 -9.76 14.53
C LEU A 331 -6.13 -9.58 15.90
N PHE A 332 -5.06 -10.33 16.19
CA PHE A 332 -4.22 -10.11 17.36
C PHE A 332 -3.11 -9.16 17.01
N LEU A 333 -2.99 -8.06 17.77
CA LEU A 333 -2.07 -6.97 17.49
C LEU A 333 -1.10 -6.77 18.66
N GLU A 334 0.17 -6.72 18.30
CA GLU A 334 1.25 -6.31 19.18
C GLU A 334 1.32 -4.77 19.20
N GLY A 335 1.85 -4.15 20.19
CA GLY A 335 1.82 -2.71 20.43
C GLY A 335 2.39 -1.84 19.34
#